data_7add743e32d9bb3295ab865b4c642776
#
_entry.id   7add743e32d9bb3295ab865b4c642776
#
_cell.length_a   1.000
_cell.length_b   1.000
_cell.length_c   1.000
_cell.angle_alpha   90.00
_cell.angle_beta   90.00
_cell.angle_gamma   90.00
#
_symmetry.space_group_name_H-M   'P 1'
#
loop_
_entity.id
_entity.type
_entity.pdbx_description
1 polymer ?
#
loop_
_entity_poly.entity_id
_entity_poly.type
_entity_poly.pdbx_seq_one_letter_code
_entity_poly.pdbx_strand_id
1 'polypeptide(L)'
;MLVNAIKHVAEFTRPILFLTRFYGSKEIQPGLATLFFVNAAGWALTCRHVLNEIVTEQPIVSRRAAFEKDVAAVKGKVSHGLRKRIEAKHGLNSSQAFEHKVQFGFGTGGQIPFNWQLHPTHDVALIRFHNFTNAWCATFPTFALSGVELQPGKTICGLGYPFPEFTNFAHDPATDTIGWTTTGSSNLPRFPIDGMVSRLVVDAGQLNGFELTTPGLRGQSGGPAFDREGKIWGMQSQTCHLDLNFDIEQNVFRAGKRKKITSYPFLHAGRCVHVDVLKDFMRQHNVAFTEQ
;
A
#
# COMPACT_ATOMS: atom_id res chain seq x y z
N MET A 1 -24.18 -5.44 13.53
CA MET A 1 -24.01 -4.81 12.20
C MET A 1 -22.56 -4.30 12.10
N LEU A 2 -21.95 -4.38 10.93
CA LEU A 2 -20.56 -3.92 10.69
C LEU A 2 -20.32 -2.42 10.95
N VAL A 3 -21.37 -1.60 10.98
CA VAL A 3 -21.25 -0.13 11.10
C VAL A 3 -20.42 0.31 12.32
N ASN A 4 -20.66 -0.28 13.48
CA ASN A 4 -19.90 0.08 14.69
C ASN A 4 -18.46 -0.44 14.64
N ALA A 5 -18.26 -1.65 14.11
CA ALA A 5 -16.95 -2.22 13.90
C ALA A 5 -16.11 -1.36 12.92
N ILE A 6 -16.70 -0.93 11.79
CA ILE A 6 -16.04 -0.04 10.82
C ILE A 6 -15.66 1.29 11.47
N LYS A 7 -16.57 1.92 12.24
CA LYS A 7 -16.28 3.17 12.94
C LYS A 7 -15.10 3.01 13.91
N HIS A 8 -15.11 1.95 14.72
CA HIS A 8 -14.04 1.66 15.67
C HIS A 8 -12.70 1.40 14.96
N VAL A 9 -12.68 0.50 13.97
CA VAL A 9 -11.46 0.15 13.23
C VAL A 9 -10.89 1.35 12.45
N ALA A 10 -11.75 2.27 12.01
CA ALA A 10 -11.33 3.49 11.34
C ALA A 10 -10.53 4.45 12.26
N GLU A 11 -10.70 4.34 13.61
CA GLU A 11 -10.01 5.20 14.56
C GLU A 11 -8.50 4.94 14.62
N PHE A 12 -8.05 3.74 14.27
CA PHE A 12 -6.63 3.39 14.24
C PHE A 12 -6.08 3.10 12.83
N THR A 13 -6.90 3.17 11.78
CA THR A 13 -6.50 2.94 10.38
C THR A 13 -6.18 4.27 9.69
N ARG A 14 -5.04 4.35 9.00
CA ARG A 14 -4.55 5.57 8.36
C ARG A 14 -4.07 5.32 6.93
N PRO A 15 -4.27 6.29 6.02
CA PRO A 15 -3.73 6.23 4.67
C PRO A 15 -2.24 6.58 4.63
N ILE A 16 -1.56 6.00 3.66
CA ILE A 16 -0.23 6.38 3.20
C ILE A 16 -0.40 6.88 1.78
N LEU A 17 0.06 8.10 1.51
CA LEU A 17 -0.09 8.76 0.22
C LEU A 17 1.24 8.74 -0.51
N PHE A 18 1.18 8.46 -1.81
CA PHE A 18 2.32 8.47 -2.71
C PHE A 18 2.08 9.42 -3.87
N LEU A 19 3.13 10.11 -4.30
CA LEU A 19 3.19 10.82 -5.58
C LEU A 19 4.40 10.31 -6.33
N THR A 20 4.20 9.79 -7.53
CA THR A 20 5.30 9.29 -8.36
C THR A 20 5.29 10.01 -9.70
N ARG A 21 6.47 10.51 -10.11
CA ARG A 21 6.72 11.04 -11.45
C ARG A 21 7.81 10.22 -12.11
N PHE A 22 7.57 9.78 -13.33
CA PHE A 22 8.53 9.01 -14.11
C PHE A 22 9.45 9.91 -14.92
N TYR A 23 10.66 9.40 -15.24
CA TYR A 23 11.64 10.13 -16.03
C TYR A 23 11.09 10.53 -17.40
N GLY A 24 11.25 11.81 -17.74
CA GLY A 24 10.74 12.37 -19.00
C GLY A 24 9.23 12.66 -19.04
N SER A 25 8.49 12.36 -17.98
CA SER A 25 7.07 12.70 -17.84
C SER A 25 6.87 13.90 -16.92
N LYS A 26 5.81 14.68 -17.18
CA LYS A 26 5.28 15.70 -16.28
C LYS A 26 4.05 15.19 -15.50
N GLU A 27 3.53 14.04 -15.89
CA GLU A 27 2.38 13.44 -15.24
C GLU A 27 2.76 12.91 -13.85
N ILE A 28 1.93 13.24 -12.87
CA ILE A 28 2.06 12.77 -11.49
C ILE A 28 1.05 11.65 -11.30
N GLN A 29 1.52 10.51 -10.84
CA GLN A 29 0.68 9.37 -10.52
C GLN A 29 0.46 9.33 -9.01
N PRO A 30 -0.75 9.63 -8.52
CA PRO A 30 -1.09 9.46 -7.11
C PRO A 30 -1.29 7.98 -6.78
N GLY A 31 -0.89 7.59 -5.58
CA GLY A 31 -1.06 6.25 -5.05
C GLY A 31 -1.49 6.28 -3.59
N LEU A 32 -2.06 5.18 -3.12
CA LEU A 32 -2.45 5.00 -1.73
C LEU A 32 -2.05 3.61 -1.24
N ALA A 33 -1.78 3.53 0.06
CA ALA A 33 -1.72 2.30 0.83
C ALA A 33 -2.33 2.55 2.21
N THR A 34 -2.36 1.52 3.04
CA THR A 34 -2.95 1.58 4.36
C THR A 34 -1.97 1.09 5.41
N LEU A 35 -2.04 1.68 6.60
CA LEU A 35 -1.48 1.15 7.82
C LEU A 35 -2.52 1.22 8.94
N PHE A 36 -2.28 0.48 10.03
CA PHE A 36 -3.04 0.67 11.25
C PHE A 36 -2.13 0.65 12.48
N PHE A 37 -2.40 1.58 13.39
CA PHE A 37 -1.67 1.65 14.66
C PHE A 37 -2.04 0.49 15.57
N VAL A 38 -1.05 0.00 16.32
CA VAL A 38 -1.19 -1.14 17.23
C VAL A 38 -1.27 -0.71 18.69
N ASN A 39 -0.51 0.32 19.07
CA ASN A 39 -0.43 0.78 20.46
C ASN A 39 0.06 2.22 20.59
N ALA A 40 -0.01 2.76 21.82
CA ALA A 40 0.39 4.12 22.17
C ALA A 40 1.92 4.37 22.11
N ALA A 41 2.74 3.35 21.89
CA ALA A 41 4.18 3.52 21.65
C ALA A 41 4.51 3.88 20.19
N GLY A 42 3.48 4.10 19.36
CA GLY A 42 3.62 4.50 17.97
C GLY A 42 3.92 3.35 17.01
N TRP A 43 3.68 2.11 17.41
CA TRP A 43 3.81 0.97 16.53
C TRP A 43 2.60 0.85 15.61
N ALA A 44 2.86 0.55 14.33
CA ALA A 44 1.86 0.32 13.30
C ALA A 44 2.23 -0.88 12.44
N LEU A 45 1.22 -1.55 11.89
CA LEU A 45 1.34 -2.63 10.92
C LEU A 45 1.00 -2.12 9.52
N THR A 46 1.72 -2.63 8.53
CA THR A 46 1.43 -2.50 7.10
C THR A 46 2.05 -3.67 6.33
N CYS A 47 1.85 -3.72 5.02
CA CYS A 47 2.51 -4.72 4.19
C CYS A 47 4.00 -4.42 3.98
N ARG A 48 4.79 -5.48 3.82
CA ARG A 48 6.22 -5.38 3.47
C ARG A 48 6.43 -4.65 2.14
N HIS A 49 5.62 -4.97 1.11
CA HIS A 49 5.74 -4.28 -0.17
C HIS A 49 5.40 -2.78 -0.06
N VAL A 50 4.45 -2.39 0.80
CA VAL A 50 4.11 -0.99 1.09
C VAL A 50 5.30 -0.28 1.76
N LEU A 51 5.92 -0.90 2.76
CA LEU A 51 7.10 -0.32 3.40
C LEU A 51 8.26 -0.17 2.41
N ASN A 52 8.47 -1.14 1.53
CA ASN A 52 9.49 -1.03 0.48
C ASN A 52 9.23 0.19 -0.42
N GLU A 53 7.96 0.48 -0.75
CA GLU A 53 7.60 1.69 -1.50
C GLU A 53 7.91 2.97 -0.70
N ILE A 54 7.59 3.00 0.61
CA ILE A 54 7.90 4.14 1.49
C ILE A 54 9.42 4.45 1.50
N VAL A 55 10.26 3.43 1.69
CA VAL A 55 11.71 3.63 1.80
C VAL A 55 12.40 3.86 0.45
N THR A 56 11.70 3.66 -0.67
CA THR A 56 12.22 3.90 -2.02
C THR A 56 12.40 5.41 -2.32
N GLU A 57 11.81 6.32 -1.56
CA GLU A 57 11.96 7.77 -1.76
C GLU A 57 13.44 8.18 -1.75
N GLN A 58 14.21 7.78 -0.75
CA GLN A 58 15.63 8.20 -0.60
C GLN A 58 16.54 7.70 -1.73
N PRO A 59 16.52 6.43 -2.16
CA PRO A 59 17.24 5.96 -3.34
C PRO A 59 16.91 6.75 -4.61
N ILE A 60 15.63 7.10 -4.84
CA ILE A 60 15.22 7.88 -6.01
C ILE A 60 15.80 9.30 -5.94
N VAL A 61 15.70 9.98 -4.80
CA VAL A 61 16.29 11.30 -4.57
C VAL A 61 17.79 11.28 -4.81
N SER A 62 18.50 10.30 -4.27
CA SER A 62 19.96 10.17 -4.43
C SER A 62 20.35 9.94 -5.90
N ARG A 63 19.62 9.07 -6.62
CA ARG A 63 19.86 8.82 -8.05
C ARG A 63 19.61 10.06 -8.89
N ARG A 64 18.53 10.80 -8.63
CA ARG A 64 18.22 12.06 -9.29
C ARG A 64 19.33 13.10 -9.08
N ALA A 65 19.74 13.33 -7.84
CA ALA A 65 20.81 14.27 -7.51
C ALA A 65 22.14 13.93 -8.21
N ALA A 66 22.50 12.64 -8.28
CA ALA A 66 23.67 12.17 -9.00
C ALA A 66 23.57 12.42 -10.51
N PHE A 67 22.41 12.17 -11.11
CA PHE A 67 22.13 12.46 -12.52
C PHE A 67 22.24 13.97 -12.82
N GLU A 68 21.57 14.81 -12.03
CA GLU A 68 21.58 16.28 -12.19
C GLU A 68 22.98 16.84 -12.03
N LYS A 69 23.80 16.32 -11.09
CA LYS A 69 25.21 16.67 -10.94
C LYS A 69 26.03 16.34 -12.18
N ASP A 70 25.87 15.17 -12.75
CA ASP A 70 26.59 14.78 -13.98
C ASP A 70 26.18 15.64 -15.18
N VAL A 71 24.90 15.97 -15.31
CA VAL A 71 24.41 16.88 -16.35
C VAL A 71 25.00 18.29 -16.18
N ALA A 72 25.02 18.82 -14.97
CA ALA A 72 25.58 20.15 -14.66
C ALA A 72 27.10 20.23 -14.84
N ALA A 73 27.82 19.12 -14.68
CA ALA A 73 29.28 19.06 -14.89
C ALA A 73 29.69 19.19 -16.38
N VAL A 74 28.75 19.06 -17.33
CA VAL A 74 29.04 19.18 -18.76
C VAL A 74 29.27 20.65 -19.10
N LYS A 75 30.48 20.98 -19.59
CA LYS A 75 30.79 22.32 -20.09
C LYS A 75 30.06 22.55 -21.45
N GLY A 76 29.17 23.53 -21.48
CA GLY A 76 28.44 23.91 -22.69
C GLY A 76 27.12 23.13 -22.86
N LYS A 77 26.59 23.10 -24.08
CA LYS A 77 25.30 22.47 -24.39
C LYS A 77 25.42 20.94 -24.36
N VAL A 78 24.60 20.28 -23.53
CA VAL A 78 24.53 18.81 -23.50
C VAL A 78 23.97 18.29 -24.80
N SER A 79 24.77 17.58 -25.59
CA SER A 79 24.31 16.94 -26.81
C SER A 79 23.35 15.77 -26.50
N HIS A 80 22.47 15.43 -27.45
CA HIS A 80 21.55 14.31 -27.29
C HIS A 80 22.26 12.98 -26.98
N GLY A 81 23.37 12.69 -27.67
CA GLY A 81 24.15 11.47 -27.43
C GLY A 81 24.82 11.43 -26.06
N LEU A 82 25.34 12.57 -25.58
CA LEU A 82 25.93 12.66 -24.24
C LEU A 82 24.83 12.50 -23.17
N ARG A 83 23.68 13.14 -23.35
CA ARG A 83 22.54 13.00 -22.45
C ARG A 83 22.11 11.52 -22.33
N LYS A 84 21.96 10.80 -23.43
CA LYS A 84 21.66 9.36 -23.40
C LYS A 84 22.68 8.52 -22.65
N ARG A 85 23.98 8.87 -22.77
CA ARG A 85 25.03 8.17 -22.00
C ARG A 85 24.90 8.41 -20.49
N ILE A 86 24.60 9.66 -20.08
CA ILE A 86 24.39 9.99 -18.68
C ILE A 86 23.12 9.30 -18.17
N GLU A 87 22.02 9.31 -18.94
CA GLU A 87 20.79 8.57 -18.61
C GLU A 87 21.05 7.08 -18.39
N ALA A 88 21.78 6.44 -19.31
CA ALA A 88 22.15 5.03 -19.19
C ALA A 88 23.03 4.75 -17.95
N LYS A 89 23.99 5.63 -17.65
CA LYS A 89 24.85 5.53 -16.45
C LYS A 89 24.01 5.49 -15.15
N HIS A 90 22.91 6.25 -15.09
CA HIS A 90 22.01 6.31 -13.93
C HIS A 90 20.79 5.38 -14.05
N GLY A 91 20.74 4.53 -15.08
CA GLY A 91 19.62 3.60 -15.31
C GLY A 91 18.27 4.29 -15.57
N LEU A 92 18.29 5.52 -16.11
CA LEU A 92 17.09 6.30 -16.36
C LEU A 92 16.46 5.97 -17.71
N ASN A 93 15.17 5.63 -17.67
CA ASN A 93 14.31 5.46 -18.83
C ASN A 93 12.87 5.83 -18.45
N SER A 94 11.95 5.84 -19.40
CA SER A 94 10.56 6.28 -19.18
C SER A 94 9.75 5.43 -18.18
N SER A 95 10.23 4.25 -17.81
CA SER A 95 9.59 3.40 -16.79
C SER A 95 10.19 3.56 -15.39
N GLN A 96 11.25 4.37 -15.25
CA GLN A 96 11.91 4.59 -13.97
C GLN A 96 11.31 5.79 -13.25
N ALA A 97 10.96 5.63 -11.97
CA ALA A 97 10.57 6.73 -11.12
C ALA A 97 11.72 7.72 -10.99
N PHE A 98 11.44 8.99 -11.26
CA PHE A 98 12.38 10.11 -11.19
C PHE A 98 12.17 10.96 -9.94
N GLU A 99 10.94 10.98 -9.47
CA GLU A 99 10.56 11.53 -8.17
C GLU A 99 9.55 10.61 -7.51
N HIS A 100 9.68 10.50 -6.21
CA HIS A 100 8.73 9.78 -5.37
C HIS A 100 8.61 10.55 -4.05
N LYS A 101 7.38 10.82 -3.63
CA LYS A 101 7.06 11.51 -2.39
C LYS A 101 6.11 10.68 -1.58
N VAL A 102 6.39 10.59 -0.30
CA VAL A 102 5.57 9.87 0.66
C VAL A 102 5.02 10.83 1.71
N GLN A 103 3.73 10.70 2.01
CA GLN A 103 3.09 11.42 3.10
C GLN A 103 2.19 10.46 3.88
N PHE A 104 2.29 10.51 5.20
CA PHE A 104 1.34 9.80 6.07
C PHE A 104 0.10 10.68 6.27
N GLY A 105 -1.10 10.10 6.17
CA GLY A 105 -2.37 10.81 6.33
C GLY A 105 -2.72 11.17 7.77
N PHE A 106 -1.68 11.44 8.58
CA PHE A 106 -1.75 11.91 9.97
C PHE A 106 -0.53 12.79 10.27
N GLY A 107 -0.62 13.57 11.33
CA GLY A 107 0.42 14.54 11.68
C GLY A 107 0.27 15.86 10.93
N THR A 108 1.16 16.80 11.18
CA THR A 108 1.09 18.20 10.72
C THR A 108 1.95 18.50 9.50
N GLY A 109 2.13 17.55 8.58
CA GLY A 109 2.75 17.82 7.27
C GLY A 109 4.28 17.88 7.22
N GLY A 110 5.00 17.50 8.28
CA GLY A 110 6.46 17.35 8.29
C GLY A 110 6.91 15.91 8.06
N GLN A 111 8.23 15.71 7.88
CA GLN A 111 8.80 14.36 7.92
C GLN A 111 8.63 13.78 9.34
N ILE A 112 7.93 12.67 9.44
CA ILE A 112 7.75 11.93 10.68
C ILE A 112 8.87 10.89 10.77
N PRO A 113 9.81 10.98 11.72
CA PRO A 113 10.88 9.99 11.85
C PRO A 113 10.29 8.65 12.31
N PHE A 114 10.75 7.57 11.70
CA PHE A 114 10.32 6.22 12.03
C PHE A 114 11.43 5.20 11.82
N ASN A 115 11.32 4.09 12.56
CA ASN A 115 12.09 2.87 12.34
C ASN A 115 11.15 1.76 11.89
N TRP A 116 11.72 0.70 11.29
CA TRP A 116 10.91 -0.41 10.79
C TRP A 116 11.56 -1.77 10.96
N GLN A 117 10.73 -2.80 10.90
CA GLN A 117 11.13 -4.20 10.82
C GLN A 117 10.35 -4.87 9.69
N LEU A 118 11.03 -5.69 8.90
CA LEU A 118 10.43 -6.50 7.84
C LEU A 118 10.31 -7.94 8.29
N HIS A 119 9.14 -8.53 8.13
CA HIS A 119 9.01 -9.97 8.32
C HIS A 119 9.84 -10.71 7.26
N PRO A 120 10.62 -11.75 7.62
CA PRO A 120 11.54 -12.40 6.68
C PRO A 120 10.84 -13.08 5.50
N THR A 121 9.67 -13.67 5.70
CA THR A 121 8.96 -14.51 4.72
C THR A 121 7.59 -13.97 4.33
N HIS A 122 6.84 -13.37 5.27
CA HIS A 122 5.50 -12.87 5.02
C HIS A 122 5.49 -11.40 4.59
N ASP A 123 4.42 -11.00 3.91
CA ASP A 123 4.21 -9.62 3.47
C ASP A 123 3.72 -8.74 4.62
N VAL A 124 4.55 -8.64 5.67
CA VAL A 124 4.28 -7.87 6.89
C VAL A 124 5.45 -6.97 7.21
N ALA A 125 5.16 -5.76 7.64
CA ALA A 125 6.10 -4.80 8.17
C ALA A 125 5.55 -4.16 9.45
N LEU A 126 6.43 -3.93 10.42
CA LEU A 126 6.20 -3.08 11.58
C LEU A 126 6.89 -1.73 11.36
N ILE A 127 6.20 -0.65 11.66
CA ILE A 127 6.73 0.71 11.66
C ILE A 127 6.57 1.25 13.08
N ARG A 128 7.64 1.84 13.62
CA ARG A 128 7.59 2.59 14.87
C ARG A 128 7.78 4.07 14.59
N PHE A 129 6.74 4.84 14.72
CA PHE A 129 6.79 6.29 14.59
C PHE A 129 7.30 6.92 15.89
N HIS A 130 8.32 7.77 15.77
CA HIS A 130 8.82 8.56 16.88
C HIS A 130 7.91 9.76 17.14
N ASN A 131 7.89 10.24 18.39
CA ASN A 131 7.04 11.37 18.80
C ASN A 131 5.54 11.13 18.56
N PHE A 132 5.10 9.87 18.71
CA PHE A 132 3.69 9.51 18.59
C PHE A 132 2.83 10.31 19.58
N THR A 133 1.66 10.74 19.14
CA THR A 133 0.68 11.45 19.97
C THR A 133 -0.71 10.86 19.80
N ASN A 134 -1.54 11.00 20.83
CA ASN A 134 -2.95 10.57 20.78
C ASN A 134 -3.77 11.32 19.71
N ALA A 135 -3.30 12.48 19.24
CA ALA A 135 -3.91 13.17 18.11
C ALA A 135 -3.83 12.37 16.79
N TRP A 136 -2.84 11.48 16.65
CA TRP A 136 -2.73 10.60 15.49
C TRP A 136 -3.62 9.37 15.61
N CYS A 137 -3.74 8.83 16.84
CA CYS A 137 -4.55 7.66 17.13
C CYS A 137 -4.76 7.56 18.64
N ALA A 138 -6.01 7.55 19.10
CA ALA A 138 -6.38 7.48 20.50
C ALA A 138 -6.86 6.09 20.95
N THR A 139 -7.22 5.22 19.99
CA THR A 139 -7.71 3.86 20.22
C THR A 139 -6.86 2.85 19.45
N PHE A 140 -6.87 1.60 19.89
CA PHE A 140 -6.02 0.57 19.31
C PHE A 140 -6.80 -0.72 19.09
N PRO A 141 -6.33 -1.58 18.15
CA PRO A 141 -7.01 -2.82 17.82
C PRO A 141 -6.98 -3.84 18.96
N THR A 142 -8.01 -4.66 19.02
CA THR A 142 -8.01 -5.94 19.72
C THR A 142 -7.86 -7.04 18.66
N PHE A 143 -6.84 -7.87 18.81
CA PHE A 143 -6.59 -8.99 17.91
C PHE A 143 -7.37 -10.22 18.40
N ALA A 144 -7.79 -11.07 17.47
CA ALA A 144 -8.42 -12.35 17.79
C ALA A 144 -7.46 -13.21 18.62
N LEU A 145 -8.00 -13.91 19.62
CA LEU A 145 -7.22 -14.75 20.53
C LEU A 145 -6.53 -15.88 19.77
N SER A 146 -5.28 -16.19 20.13
CA SER A 146 -4.56 -17.33 19.57
C SER A 146 -5.27 -18.65 19.89
N GLY A 147 -5.29 -19.56 18.92
CA GLY A 147 -5.96 -20.86 19.06
C GLY A 147 -7.48 -20.83 18.80
N VAL A 148 -8.08 -19.65 18.58
CA VAL A 148 -9.45 -19.56 18.04
C VAL A 148 -9.37 -19.77 16.54
N GLU A 149 -10.02 -20.81 16.04
CA GLU A 149 -9.99 -21.14 14.63
C GLU A 149 -10.80 -20.15 13.79
N LEU A 150 -10.13 -19.58 12.79
CA LEU A 150 -10.81 -18.89 11.70
C LEU A 150 -11.43 -19.95 10.78
N GLN A 151 -12.75 -19.93 10.64
CA GLN A 151 -13.47 -20.92 9.83
C GLN A 151 -13.88 -20.36 8.47
N PRO A 152 -13.84 -21.13 7.37
CA PRO A 152 -14.55 -20.80 6.14
C PRO A 152 -16.03 -20.51 6.43
N GLY A 153 -16.56 -19.47 5.77
CA GLY A 153 -17.92 -18.98 6.03
C GLY A 153 -18.00 -17.82 7.01
N LYS A 154 -16.95 -17.54 7.81
CA LYS A 154 -16.92 -16.34 8.67
C LYS A 154 -16.86 -15.08 7.81
N THR A 155 -17.73 -14.11 8.09
CA THR A 155 -17.69 -12.79 7.43
C THR A 155 -16.57 -11.95 8.02
N ILE A 156 -15.71 -11.41 7.17
CA ILE A 156 -14.62 -10.51 7.50
C ILE A 156 -14.75 -9.24 6.65
N CYS A 157 -14.56 -8.09 7.26
CA CYS A 157 -14.50 -6.79 6.60
C CYS A 157 -13.05 -6.31 6.55
N GLY A 158 -12.59 -5.89 5.39
CA GLY A 158 -11.34 -5.15 5.20
C GLY A 158 -11.61 -3.65 5.18
N LEU A 159 -10.71 -2.84 5.75
CA LEU A 159 -10.79 -1.38 5.68
C LEU A 159 -9.47 -0.82 5.13
N GLY A 160 -9.58 0.10 4.18
CA GLY A 160 -8.41 0.79 3.62
C GLY A 160 -8.81 1.97 2.74
N TYR A 161 -7.85 2.44 1.93
CA TYR A 161 -7.97 3.64 1.10
C TYR A 161 -7.62 3.33 -0.36
N PRO A 162 -8.54 2.68 -1.12
CA PRO A 162 -8.21 2.22 -2.48
C PRO A 162 -8.28 3.29 -3.56
N PHE A 163 -8.93 4.45 -3.31
CA PHE A 163 -9.19 5.45 -4.33
C PHE A 163 -8.44 6.75 -4.03
N PRO A 164 -7.38 7.08 -4.81
CA PRO A 164 -6.65 8.33 -4.64
C PRO A 164 -7.43 9.51 -5.24
N GLU A 165 -8.47 9.97 -4.53
CA GLU A 165 -9.32 11.10 -4.93
C GLU A 165 -8.73 12.46 -4.55
N PHE A 166 -7.55 12.50 -3.95
CA PHE A 166 -6.86 13.73 -3.62
C PHE A 166 -6.20 14.34 -4.87
N THR A 167 -6.20 15.67 -4.95
CA THR A 167 -5.63 16.44 -6.05
C THR A 167 -4.77 17.61 -5.57
N ASN A 168 -4.44 17.65 -4.29
CA ASN A 168 -3.64 18.69 -3.65
C ASN A 168 -2.13 18.50 -3.87
N PHE A 169 -1.73 18.32 -5.14
CA PHE A 169 -0.34 18.20 -5.56
C PHE A 169 -0.12 18.85 -6.92
N ALA A 170 1.11 19.25 -7.20
CA ALA A 170 1.47 19.85 -8.48
C ALA A 170 2.93 19.56 -8.87
N HIS A 171 3.22 19.68 -10.17
CA HIS A 171 4.57 19.79 -10.70
C HIS A 171 4.95 21.27 -10.78
N ASP A 172 6.07 21.63 -10.17
CA ASP A 172 6.68 22.95 -10.29
C ASP A 172 7.66 22.96 -11.49
N PRO A 173 7.35 23.67 -12.57
CA PRO A 173 8.20 23.69 -13.74
C PRO A 173 9.50 24.50 -13.53
N ALA A 174 9.57 25.38 -12.52
CA ALA A 174 10.76 26.19 -12.24
C ALA A 174 11.87 25.36 -11.60
N THR A 175 11.51 24.43 -10.74
CA THR A 175 12.44 23.52 -10.05
C THR A 175 12.43 22.11 -10.65
N ASP A 176 11.54 21.83 -11.59
CA ASP A 176 11.25 20.49 -12.14
C ASP A 176 10.99 19.45 -11.04
N THR A 177 10.24 19.85 -9.99
CA THR A 177 9.90 18.97 -8.85
C THR A 177 8.40 18.80 -8.69
N ILE A 178 8.00 17.68 -8.05
CA ILE A 178 6.62 17.48 -7.60
C ILE A 178 6.50 17.75 -6.11
N GLY A 179 5.33 18.19 -5.69
CA GLY A 179 5.08 18.47 -4.27
C GLY A 179 3.61 18.56 -3.92
N TRP A 180 3.34 18.50 -2.64
CA TRP A 180 2.03 18.75 -2.07
C TRP A 180 1.71 20.24 -2.13
N THR A 181 0.44 20.56 -2.34
CA THR A 181 -0.08 21.95 -2.41
C THR A 181 -1.19 22.18 -1.39
N THR A 182 -1.45 23.44 -1.09
CA THR A 182 -2.60 23.84 -0.28
C THR A 182 -3.90 23.96 -1.09
N THR A 183 -3.81 23.88 -2.42
CA THR A 183 -4.93 23.92 -3.35
C THR A 183 -5.29 22.51 -3.81
N GLY A 184 -6.52 22.31 -4.25
CA GLY A 184 -7.05 21.01 -4.64
C GLY A 184 -7.77 20.30 -3.50
N SER A 185 -8.21 19.07 -3.75
CA SER A 185 -8.91 18.24 -2.79
C SER A 185 -7.93 17.39 -2.00
N SER A 186 -8.13 17.27 -0.70
CA SER A 186 -7.46 16.31 0.19
C SER A 186 -8.35 15.11 0.52
N ASN A 187 -9.36 14.82 -0.31
CA ASN A 187 -10.32 13.75 -0.04
C ASN A 187 -9.64 12.38 -0.07
N LEU A 188 -9.82 11.63 1.01
CA LEU A 188 -9.27 10.29 1.22
C LEU A 188 -10.39 9.38 1.73
N PRO A 189 -11.29 8.92 0.84
CA PRO A 189 -12.42 8.12 1.25
C PRO A 189 -11.94 6.75 1.78
N ARG A 190 -12.41 6.42 2.97
CA ARG A 190 -12.29 5.06 3.50
C ARG A 190 -13.24 4.13 2.76
N PHE A 191 -12.77 2.96 2.43
CA PHE A 191 -13.55 1.99 1.71
C PHE A 191 -13.57 0.64 2.45
N PRO A 192 -14.62 0.37 3.23
CA PRO A 192 -14.84 -0.94 3.80
C PRO A 192 -15.37 -1.89 2.71
N ILE A 193 -14.83 -3.11 2.70
CA ILE A 193 -15.31 -4.18 1.84
C ILE A 193 -15.41 -5.46 2.65
N ASP A 194 -16.56 -6.10 2.67
CA ASP A 194 -16.75 -7.36 3.36
C ASP A 194 -16.77 -8.54 2.40
N GLY A 195 -16.37 -9.67 2.93
CA GLY A 195 -16.37 -10.94 2.23
C GLY A 195 -16.41 -12.09 3.24
N MET A 196 -16.71 -13.25 2.73
CA MET A 196 -16.68 -14.48 3.52
C MET A 196 -15.30 -15.13 3.36
N VAL A 197 -14.74 -15.67 4.43
CA VAL A 197 -13.55 -16.53 4.35
C VAL A 197 -13.88 -17.72 3.46
N SER A 198 -13.21 -17.82 2.31
CA SER A 198 -13.40 -18.89 1.33
C SER A 198 -12.52 -20.11 1.62
N ARG A 199 -11.27 -19.86 1.99
CA ARG A 199 -10.32 -20.90 2.38
C ARG A 199 -9.21 -20.34 3.28
N LEU A 200 -8.60 -21.25 4.04
CA LEU A 200 -7.38 -20.99 4.78
C LEU A 200 -6.15 -21.27 3.91
N VAL A 201 -5.10 -20.49 4.10
CA VAL A 201 -3.83 -20.66 3.38
C VAL A 201 -2.80 -21.23 4.33
N VAL A 202 -2.45 -22.49 4.08
CA VAL A 202 -1.47 -23.23 4.89
C VAL A 202 -0.24 -23.48 4.02
N ASP A 203 0.94 -23.19 4.57
CA ASP A 203 2.22 -23.49 3.96
C ASP A 203 3.13 -24.18 5.00
N ALA A 204 3.80 -25.24 4.60
CA ALA A 204 4.62 -26.07 5.49
C ALA A 204 3.91 -26.49 6.80
N GLY A 205 2.59 -26.72 6.76
CA GLY A 205 1.78 -27.09 7.92
C GLY A 205 1.41 -25.94 8.86
N GLN A 206 1.78 -24.70 8.53
CA GLN A 206 1.44 -23.50 9.31
C GLN A 206 0.38 -22.68 8.61
N LEU A 207 -0.59 -22.17 9.38
CA LEU A 207 -1.62 -21.28 8.89
C LEU A 207 -1.03 -19.87 8.73
N ASN A 208 -0.86 -19.45 7.46
CA ASN A 208 -0.19 -18.19 7.13
C ASN A 208 -1.14 -17.10 6.68
N GLY A 209 -2.33 -17.46 6.22
CA GLY A 209 -3.30 -16.50 5.69
C GLY A 209 -4.66 -17.10 5.43
N PHE A 210 -5.52 -16.31 4.86
CA PHE A 210 -6.85 -16.73 4.39
C PHE A 210 -7.26 -15.91 3.16
N GLU A 211 -8.19 -16.46 2.40
CA GLU A 211 -8.76 -15.80 1.24
C GLU A 211 -10.21 -15.43 1.48
N LEU A 212 -10.59 -14.28 0.93
CA LEU A 212 -11.96 -13.74 0.99
C LEU A 212 -12.62 -13.86 -0.38
N THR A 213 -13.93 -14.04 -0.37
CA THR A 213 -14.77 -14.07 -1.59
C THR A 213 -14.78 -12.75 -2.36
N THR A 214 -14.33 -11.66 -1.74
CA THR A 214 -14.20 -10.35 -2.37
C THR A 214 -12.71 -10.03 -2.62
N PRO A 215 -12.36 -9.36 -3.73
CA PRO A 215 -10.99 -8.98 -4.01
C PRO A 215 -10.48 -7.92 -3.03
N GLY A 216 -9.18 -7.92 -2.76
CA GLY A 216 -8.50 -6.76 -2.21
C GLY A 216 -8.35 -5.69 -3.29
N LEU A 217 -8.53 -4.43 -2.94
CA LEU A 217 -8.34 -3.31 -3.86
C LEU A 217 -6.95 -2.70 -3.68
N ARG A 218 -6.38 -2.18 -4.77
CA ARG A 218 -5.10 -1.46 -4.70
C ARG A 218 -5.26 -0.26 -3.76
N GLY A 219 -4.36 -0.14 -2.78
CA GLY A 219 -4.45 0.87 -1.71
C GLY A 219 -5.01 0.32 -0.39
N GLN A 220 -5.67 -0.85 -0.39
CA GLN A 220 -6.08 -1.54 0.83
C GLN A 220 -4.94 -2.37 1.46
N SER A 221 -3.83 -2.59 0.76
CA SER A 221 -2.65 -3.28 1.29
C SER A 221 -2.19 -2.64 2.61
N GLY A 222 -2.03 -3.47 3.64
CA GLY A 222 -1.72 -3.05 4.99
C GLY A 222 -2.95 -2.67 5.85
N GLY A 223 -4.15 -2.71 5.28
CA GLY A 223 -5.39 -2.47 6.00
C GLY A 223 -5.83 -3.66 6.87
N PRO A 224 -6.46 -3.41 8.03
CA PRO A 224 -6.94 -4.45 8.93
C PRO A 224 -8.11 -5.23 8.32
N ALA A 225 -8.13 -6.54 8.56
CA ALA A 225 -9.23 -7.44 8.26
C ALA A 225 -9.87 -7.89 9.59
N PHE A 226 -11.15 -7.59 9.79
CA PHE A 226 -11.82 -7.69 11.08
C PHE A 226 -13.25 -8.24 10.96
N ASP A 227 -13.77 -8.77 12.09
CA ASP A 227 -15.13 -9.26 12.16
C ASP A 227 -16.13 -8.16 12.61
N ARG A 228 -17.38 -8.56 12.82
CA ARG A 228 -18.47 -7.66 13.22
C ARG A 228 -18.29 -7.04 14.59
N GLU A 229 -17.46 -7.62 15.43
CA GLU A 229 -17.08 -7.13 16.75
C GLU A 229 -15.88 -6.17 16.69
N GLY A 230 -15.24 -6.02 15.51
CA GLY A 230 -14.05 -5.20 15.31
C GLY A 230 -12.75 -5.88 15.72
N LYS A 231 -12.78 -7.19 16.00
CA LYS A 231 -11.57 -7.97 16.29
C LYS A 231 -10.78 -8.21 14.99
N ILE A 232 -9.47 -8.00 15.06
CA ILE A 232 -8.57 -8.19 13.93
C ILE A 232 -8.26 -9.67 13.75
N TRP A 233 -8.55 -10.19 12.58
CA TRP A 233 -8.26 -11.56 12.14
C TRP A 233 -7.09 -11.64 11.16
N GLY A 234 -6.67 -10.50 10.61
CA GLY A 234 -5.56 -10.45 9.69
C GLY A 234 -5.35 -9.06 9.10
N MET A 235 -4.54 -9.02 8.06
CA MET A 235 -4.19 -7.80 7.32
C MET A 235 -4.29 -8.08 5.82
N GLN A 236 -4.99 -7.21 5.08
CA GLN A 236 -5.09 -7.30 3.62
C GLN A 236 -3.71 -7.13 2.98
N SER A 237 -3.31 -8.08 2.15
CA SER A 237 -1.99 -8.10 1.51
C SER A 237 -2.10 -8.02 0.00
N GLN A 238 -2.85 -8.91 -0.64
CA GLN A 238 -2.88 -9.01 -2.09
C GLN A 238 -4.21 -9.49 -2.63
N THR A 239 -4.38 -9.45 -3.94
CA THR A 239 -5.50 -10.08 -4.65
C THR A 239 -4.97 -11.28 -5.45
N CYS A 240 -5.57 -12.43 -5.27
CA CYS A 240 -5.30 -13.62 -6.05
C CYS A 240 -6.24 -13.65 -7.26
N HIS A 241 -5.68 -13.97 -8.43
CA HIS A 241 -6.42 -14.17 -9.66
C HIS A 241 -6.46 -15.68 -9.95
N LEU A 242 -7.64 -16.27 -9.75
CA LEU A 242 -7.84 -17.70 -9.96
C LEU A 242 -8.45 -17.89 -11.35
N ASP A 243 -7.72 -18.53 -12.25
CA ASP A 243 -8.18 -18.84 -13.60
C ASP A 243 -9.38 -19.79 -13.53
N LEU A 244 -10.44 -19.47 -14.26
CA LEU A 244 -11.63 -20.33 -14.34
C LEU A 244 -11.48 -21.45 -15.36
N ASN A 245 -10.31 -21.55 -16.03
CA ASN A 245 -9.93 -22.59 -16.98
C ASN A 245 -10.89 -22.72 -18.19
N PHE A 246 -11.44 -21.59 -18.62
CA PHE A 246 -12.14 -21.50 -19.90
C PHE A 246 -11.90 -20.13 -20.56
N ASP A 247 -11.95 -20.12 -21.90
CA ASP A 247 -11.72 -18.92 -22.70
C ASP A 247 -13.05 -18.45 -23.29
N ILE A 248 -13.20 -17.12 -23.36
CA ILE A 248 -14.31 -16.48 -24.05
C ILE A 248 -13.76 -15.79 -25.31
N GLU A 249 -14.16 -16.27 -26.47
CA GLU A 249 -13.82 -15.62 -27.75
C GLU A 249 -14.94 -14.67 -28.16
N GLN A 250 -14.57 -13.42 -28.41
CA GLN A 250 -15.51 -12.39 -28.85
C GLN A 250 -14.97 -11.62 -30.06
N ASN A 251 -15.91 -11.27 -30.96
CA ASN A 251 -15.63 -10.34 -32.03
C ASN A 251 -16.00 -8.93 -31.57
N VAL A 252 -15.02 -8.06 -31.47
CA VAL A 252 -15.22 -6.64 -31.11
C VAL A 252 -14.95 -5.75 -32.32
N PHE A 253 -15.70 -4.65 -32.43
CA PHE A 253 -15.41 -3.60 -33.39
C PHE A 253 -14.59 -2.50 -32.70
N ARG A 254 -13.36 -2.29 -33.18
CA ARG A 254 -12.52 -1.17 -32.75
C ARG A 254 -12.04 -0.40 -33.97
N ALA A 255 -12.22 0.92 -33.97
CA ALA A 255 -11.83 1.82 -35.06
C ALA A 255 -12.36 1.33 -36.43
N GLY A 256 -13.61 0.90 -36.50
CA GLY A 256 -14.24 0.43 -37.74
C GLY A 256 -13.79 -0.96 -38.23
N LYS A 257 -12.92 -1.65 -37.51
CA LYS A 257 -12.43 -2.98 -37.87
C LYS A 257 -12.92 -4.03 -36.88
N ARG A 258 -13.36 -5.19 -37.43
CA ARG A 258 -13.67 -6.38 -36.64
C ARG A 258 -12.36 -7.01 -36.16
N LYS A 259 -12.24 -7.23 -34.84
CA LYS A 259 -11.10 -7.89 -34.21
C LYS A 259 -11.60 -9.01 -33.31
N LYS A 260 -11.06 -10.21 -33.47
CA LYS A 260 -11.27 -11.31 -32.54
C LYS A 260 -10.39 -11.07 -31.31
N ILE A 261 -10.98 -11.10 -30.12
CA ILE A 261 -10.25 -11.06 -28.84
C ILE A 261 -10.62 -12.31 -28.05
N THR A 262 -9.63 -12.84 -27.36
CA THR A 262 -9.80 -13.90 -26.37
C THR A 262 -9.71 -13.27 -24.98
N SER A 263 -10.68 -13.55 -24.13
CA SER A 263 -10.72 -13.12 -22.73
C SER A 263 -10.57 -14.33 -21.85
N TYR A 264 -9.73 -14.22 -20.84
CA TYR A 264 -9.50 -15.24 -19.82
C TYR A 264 -10.21 -14.80 -18.54
N PRO A 265 -11.34 -15.41 -18.17
CA PRO A 265 -12.04 -15.00 -16.97
C PRO A 265 -11.36 -15.52 -15.71
N PHE A 266 -11.28 -14.66 -14.69
CA PHE A 266 -10.69 -14.95 -13.40
C PHE A 266 -11.69 -14.70 -12.27
N LEU A 267 -11.64 -15.54 -11.24
CA LEU A 267 -12.17 -15.20 -9.94
C LEU A 267 -11.12 -14.43 -9.17
N HIS A 268 -11.49 -13.27 -8.66
CA HIS A 268 -10.61 -12.43 -7.85
C HIS A 268 -10.91 -12.63 -6.37
N ALA A 269 -9.95 -13.12 -5.60
CA ALA A 269 -10.06 -13.33 -4.17
C ALA A 269 -9.07 -12.42 -3.42
N GLY A 270 -9.52 -11.75 -2.37
CA GLY A 270 -8.63 -11.01 -1.48
C GLY A 270 -7.85 -11.99 -0.61
N ARG A 271 -6.54 -11.78 -0.46
CA ARG A 271 -5.70 -12.57 0.44
C ARG A 271 -5.22 -11.72 1.60
N CYS A 272 -5.46 -12.22 2.81
CA CYS A 272 -5.02 -11.62 4.06
C CYS A 272 -3.91 -12.48 4.71
N VAL A 273 -2.95 -11.80 5.35
CA VAL A 273 -2.04 -12.45 6.30
C VAL A 273 -2.81 -12.78 7.58
N HIS A 274 -2.64 -13.98 8.12
CA HIS A 274 -3.36 -14.43 9.32
C HIS A 274 -2.91 -13.66 10.57
N VAL A 275 -3.83 -13.49 11.52
CA VAL A 275 -3.58 -12.77 12.76
C VAL A 275 -2.43 -13.33 13.59
N ASP A 276 -2.26 -14.65 13.65
CA ASP A 276 -1.17 -15.26 14.41
C ASP A 276 0.21 -14.91 13.86
N VAL A 277 0.35 -14.81 12.52
CA VAL A 277 1.59 -14.31 11.89
C VAL A 277 1.89 -12.88 12.34
N LEU A 278 0.87 -12.01 12.39
CA LEU A 278 1.02 -10.63 12.85
C LEU A 278 1.44 -10.59 14.32
N LYS A 279 0.76 -11.36 15.18
CA LYS A 279 1.05 -11.42 16.62
C LYS A 279 2.43 -11.97 16.91
N ASP A 280 2.83 -13.04 16.25
CA ASP A 280 4.15 -13.63 16.44
C ASP A 280 5.26 -12.68 16.01
N PHE A 281 5.07 -11.95 14.91
CA PHE A 281 6.02 -10.92 14.50
C PHE A 281 6.09 -9.76 15.49
N MET A 282 4.96 -9.33 16.05
CA MET A 282 4.92 -8.32 17.12
C MET A 282 5.63 -8.82 18.39
N ARG A 283 5.41 -10.08 18.81
CA ARG A 283 6.10 -10.69 19.97
C ARG A 283 7.60 -10.75 19.77
N GLN A 284 8.09 -11.13 18.59
CA GLN A 284 9.52 -11.17 18.25
C GLN A 284 10.20 -9.81 18.41
N HIS A 285 9.46 -8.72 18.23
CA HIS A 285 9.97 -7.35 18.35
C HIS A 285 9.53 -6.63 19.64
N ASN A 286 9.02 -7.37 20.62
CA ASN A 286 8.54 -6.84 21.92
C ASN A 286 7.50 -5.71 21.75
N VAL A 287 6.63 -5.82 20.76
CA VAL A 287 5.53 -4.90 20.51
C VAL A 287 4.30 -5.35 21.33
N ALA A 288 3.88 -4.53 22.28
CA ALA A 288 2.68 -4.82 23.07
C ALA A 288 1.41 -4.66 22.21
N PHE A 289 0.46 -5.58 22.37
CA PHE A 289 -0.84 -5.56 21.73
C PHE A 289 -1.90 -6.20 22.65
N THR A 290 -3.17 -5.95 22.37
CA THR A 290 -4.30 -6.55 23.06
C THR A 290 -4.90 -7.67 22.24
N GLU A 291 -5.14 -8.83 22.83
CA GLU A 291 -5.88 -9.95 22.21
C GLU A 291 -7.04 -10.40 23.10
N GLN A 292 -8.15 -10.81 22.48
CA GLN A 292 -9.36 -11.24 23.19
C GLN A 292 -10.13 -12.30 22.39
#